data_0039c7786bfb0b1a74f55574209a3a51
#
_entry.id   0039c7786bfb0b1a74f55574209a3a51
#
_cell.length_a   1.000
_cell.length_b   1.000
_cell.length_c   1.000
_cell.angle_alpha   90.00
_cell.angle_beta   90.00
_cell.angle_gamma   90.00
#
_symmetry.space_group_name_H-M   'P 1'
#
loop_
_entity.id
_entity.type
_entity.pdbx_description
1 polymer ?
#
loop_
_entity_poly.entity_id
_entity_poly.type
_entity_poly.pdbx_seq_one_letter_code
_entity_poly.pdbx_strand_id
1 'polypeptide(L)'
;LANRMEKGMDTLQVQKDTTVGTELIRSNLEFIKDISKNKPNQLRFRHAYYENDDHSSVRLIGEYDALRFIFDYYKLKIYNSDLDDPDFKLDSLLVTHYNYVSEQIGYPIKPAESLVNGLAYYMLRQKQLIKAEALFKLNTTNYPESANCYDGLGDMYLAKGDKAKAMESFKKTLTLKLIPETKQKLEALLKEQK
;
A
#
# COMPACT_ATOMS: atom_id res chain seq x y z
N LEU A 1 -10.15 -25.77 0.57
CA LEU A 1 -10.89 -27.06 0.50
C LEU A 1 -12.27 -26.89 1.11
N ALA A 2 -13.32 -27.29 0.35
CA ALA A 2 -14.67 -27.44 0.87
C ALA A 2 -14.78 -28.68 1.77
N ASN A 3 -15.69 -28.64 2.73
CA ASN A 3 -16.00 -29.80 3.53
C ASN A 3 -16.85 -30.80 2.70
N ARG A 4 -16.28 -31.94 2.36
CA ARG A 4 -16.95 -33.10 1.73
C ARG A 4 -16.85 -34.36 2.60
N MET A 5 -16.51 -34.18 3.86
CA MET A 5 -16.40 -35.27 4.80
C MET A 5 -17.77 -35.65 5.38
N GLU A 6 -17.93 -36.91 5.79
CA GLU A 6 -19.09 -37.36 6.53
C GLU A 6 -19.21 -36.62 7.86
N LYS A 7 -20.44 -36.50 8.35
CA LYS A 7 -20.73 -35.77 9.58
C LYS A 7 -19.91 -36.34 10.76
N GLY A 8 -19.15 -35.49 11.41
CA GLY A 8 -18.29 -35.84 12.55
C GLY A 8 -16.90 -36.37 12.18
N MET A 9 -16.55 -36.41 10.90
CA MET A 9 -15.21 -36.75 10.42
C MET A 9 -14.34 -35.48 10.32
N ASP A 10 -13.10 -35.57 10.78
CA ASP A 10 -12.10 -34.51 10.66
C ASP A 10 -11.00 -34.85 9.62
N THR A 11 -10.07 -33.92 9.40
CA THR A 11 -8.97 -34.09 8.43
C THR A 11 -7.98 -35.21 8.80
N LEU A 12 -7.92 -35.64 10.07
CA LEU A 12 -7.07 -36.74 10.52
C LEU A 12 -7.75 -38.09 10.30
N GLN A 13 -9.06 -38.12 10.52
CA GLN A 13 -9.88 -39.33 10.33
C GLN A 13 -10.02 -39.64 8.85
N VAL A 14 -10.27 -38.61 8.02
CA VAL A 14 -10.41 -38.78 6.56
C VAL A 14 -9.16 -39.34 5.91
N GLN A 15 -7.96 -39.08 6.43
CA GLN A 15 -6.72 -39.67 5.89
C GLN A 15 -6.66 -41.19 6.04
N LYS A 16 -7.41 -41.77 6.98
CA LYS A 16 -7.50 -43.20 7.22
C LYS A 16 -8.66 -43.87 6.48
N ASP A 17 -9.58 -43.06 5.97
CA ASP A 17 -10.72 -43.58 5.22
C ASP A 17 -10.29 -44.03 3.82
N THR A 18 -10.90 -45.10 3.32
CA THR A 18 -10.61 -45.70 2.02
C THR A 18 -11.78 -45.61 1.05
N THR A 19 -12.87 -44.94 1.45
CA THR A 19 -14.05 -44.80 0.60
C THR A 19 -13.82 -43.84 -0.56
N VAL A 20 -14.56 -44.04 -1.64
CA VAL A 20 -14.53 -43.16 -2.84
C VAL A 20 -15.05 -41.76 -2.49
N GLY A 21 -15.97 -41.63 -1.54
CA GLY A 21 -16.53 -40.35 -1.14
C GLY A 21 -15.51 -39.35 -0.60
N THR A 22 -14.43 -39.84 0.02
CA THR A 22 -13.37 -39.02 0.62
C THR A 22 -12.09 -38.95 -0.22
N GLU A 23 -12.01 -39.64 -1.35
CA GLU A 23 -10.82 -39.72 -2.20
C GLU A 23 -10.27 -38.34 -2.59
N LEU A 24 -11.13 -37.42 -3.01
CA LEU A 24 -10.72 -36.08 -3.42
C LEU A 24 -10.09 -35.29 -2.26
N ILE A 25 -10.64 -35.40 -1.04
CA ILE A 25 -10.08 -34.72 0.12
C ILE A 25 -8.74 -35.34 0.49
N ARG A 26 -8.62 -36.69 0.50
CA ARG A 26 -7.34 -37.38 0.78
C ARG A 26 -6.26 -36.95 -0.19
N SER A 27 -6.54 -36.97 -1.50
CA SER A 27 -5.61 -36.54 -2.53
C SER A 27 -5.16 -35.09 -2.35
N ASN A 28 -6.08 -34.19 -2.02
CA ASN A 28 -5.73 -32.77 -1.73
C ASN A 28 -4.86 -32.64 -0.47
N LEU A 29 -5.16 -33.38 0.61
CA LEU A 29 -4.35 -33.34 1.84
C LEU A 29 -2.94 -33.91 1.61
N GLU A 30 -2.81 -34.96 0.80
CA GLU A 30 -1.52 -35.51 0.38
C GLU A 30 -0.71 -34.50 -0.42
N PHE A 31 -1.33 -33.88 -1.44
CA PHE A 31 -0.71 -32.82 -2.23
C PHE A 31 -0.23 -31.63 -1.36
N ILE A 32 -1.07 -31.17 -0.41
CA ILE A 32 -0.70 -30.12 0.54
C ILE A 32 0.52 -30.53 1.37
N LYS A 33 0.55 -31.77 1.85
CA LYS A 33 1.66 -32.33 2.62
C LYS A 33 2.94 -32.37 1.81
N ASP A 34 2.87 -32.80 0.55
CA ASP A 34 4.02 -32.94 -0.32
C ASP A 34 4.60 -31.56 -0.69
N ILE A 35 3.78 -30.59 -1.05
CA ILE A 35 4.25 -29.22 -1.31
C ILE A 35 4.84 -28.60 -0.04
N SER A 36 4.22 -28.83 1.11
CA SER A 36 4.70 -28.27 2.39
C SER A 36 6.07 -28.81 2.79
N LYS A 37 6.36 -30.07 2.42
CA LYS A 37 7.67 -30.72 2.67
C LYS A 37 8.73 -30.32 1.65
N ASN A 38 8.33 -30.23 0.38
CA ASN A 38 9.23 -30.06 -0.76
C ASN A 38 8.96 -28.72 -1.46
N LYS A 39 8.95 -27.59 -0.70
CA LYS A 39 8.73 -26.27 -1.31
C LYS A 39 9.73 -26.05 -2.45
N PRO A 40 9.31 -26.13 -3.71
CA PRO A 40 10.17 -25.75 -4.82
C PRO A 40 10.55 -24.27 -4.70
N ASN A 41 11.71 -23.90 -5.19
CA ASN A 41 12.31 -22.59 -5.10
C ASN A 41 11.28 -21.48 -5.31
N GLN A 42 11.08 -20.63 -4.29
CA GLN A 42 10.23 -19.43 -4.30
C GLN A 42 8.72 -19.66 -4.48
N LEU A 43 8.22 -20.91 -4.43
CA LEU A 43 6.78 -21.14 -4.52
C LEU A 43 6.07 -20.53 -3.30
N ARG A 44 5.23 -19.53 -3.55
CA ARG A 44 4.26 -19.03 -2.57
C ARG A 44 3.07 -19.98 -2.56
N PHE A 45 2.89 -20.68 -1.47
CA PHE A 45 1.81 -21.65 -1.32
C PHE A 45 1.02 -21.39 -0.03
N ARG A 46 -0.28 -21.39 -0.12
CA ARG A 46 -1.22 -21.34 1.00
C ARG A 46 -2.38 -22.30 0.70
N HIS A 47 -2.86 -22.95 1.73
CA HIS A 47 -4.10 -23.72 1.72
C HIS A 47 -5.01 -23.28 2.85
N ALA A 48 -6.31 -23.47 2.68
CA ALA A 48 -7.30 -23.27 3.72
C ALA A 48 -8.35 -24.39 3.61
N TYR A 49 -8.84 -24.84 4.76
CA TYR A 49 -9.98 -25.73 4.88
C TYR A 49 -11.15 -24.96 5.48
N TYR A 50 -12.29 -25.03 4.82
CA TYR A 50 -13.51 -24.32 5.21
C TYR A 50 -14.51 -25.36 5.71
N GLU A 51 -14.54 -25.53 7.04
CA GLU A 51 -15.31 -26.58 7.71
C GLU A 51 -16.82 -26.45 7.49
N ASN A 52 -17.30 -25.20 7.42
CA ASN A 52 -18.72 -24.89 7.31
C ASN A 52 -19.20 -24.71 5.86
N ASP A 53 -18.32 -24.91 4.88
CA ASP A 53 -18.61 -24.69 3.47
C ASP A 53 -18.54 -25.97 2.67
N ASP A 54 -19.58 -26.19 1.85
CA ASP A 54 -19.61 -27.24 0.85
C ASP A 54 -18.99 -26.79 -0.49
N HIS A 55 -19.07 -27.64 -1.51
CA HIS A 55 -18.55 -27.36 -2.84
C HIS A 55 -19.21 -26.13 -3.50
N SER A 56 -20.44 -25.83 -3.15
CA SER A 56 -21.20 -24.72 -3.74
C SER A 56 -20.90 -23.40 -3.04
N SER A 57 -20.80 -23.39 -1.70
CA SER A 57 -20.61 -22.19 -0.90
C SER A 57 -19.14 -21.74 -0.81
N VAL A 58 -18.18 -22.69 -0.85
CA VAL A 58 -16.74 -22.39 -0.70
C VAL A 58 -16.17 -21.46 -1.76
N ARG A 59 -16.81 -21.33 -2.92
CA ARG A 59 -16.27 -20.55 -4.04
C ARG A 59 -16.00 -19.12 -3.66
N LEU A 60 -17.00 -18.41 -3.12
CA LEU A 60 -16.89 -16.99 -2.81
C LEU A 60 -15.79 -16.71 -1.76
N ILE A 61 -15.78 -17.47 -0.67
CA ILE A 61 -14.78 -17.28 0.38
C ILE A 61 -13.40 -17.72 -0.07
N GLY A 62 -13.33 -18.80 -0.86
CA GLY A 62 -12.06 -19.30 -1.42
C GLY A 62 -11.44 -18.33 -2.43
N GLU A 63 -12.24 -17.74 -3.31
CA GLU A 63 -11.80 -16.72 -4.26
C GLU A 63 -11.34 -15.46 -3.54
N TYR A 64 -12.08 -14.99 -2.55
CA TYR A 64 -11.70 -13.84 -1.73
C TYR A 64 -10.37 -14.06 -1.03
N ASP A 65 -10.17 -15.21 -0.39
CA ASP A 65 -8.93 -15.53 0.30
C ASP A 65 -7.75 -15.74 -0.68
N ALA A 66 -8.02 -16.29 -1.87
CA ALA A 66 -7.02 -16.42 -2.93
C ALA A 66 -6.56 -15.05 -3.42
N LEU A 67 -7.48 -14.12 -3.69
CA LEU A 67 -7.14 -12.75 -4.09
C LEU A 67 -6.33 -12.03 -3.01
N ARG A 68 -6.73 -12.16 -1.75
CA ARG A 68 -5.97 -11.59 -0.61
C ARG A 68 -4.56 -12.17 -0.52
N PHE A 69 -4.39 -13.45 -0.81
CA PHE A 69 -3.08 -14.10 -0.80
C PHE A 69 -2.23 -13.66 -2.00
N ILE A 70 -2.81 -13.61 -3.20
CA ILE A 70 -2.11 -13.22 -4.43
C ILE A 70 -1.64 -11.76 -4.33
N PHE A 71 -2.49 -10.86 -3.85
CA PHE A 71 -2.24 -9.41 -3.77
C PHE A 71 -1.78 -8.92 -2.39
N ASP A 72 -1.32 -9.80 -1.50
CA ASP A 72 -0.86 -9.39 -0.16
C ASP A 72 0.31 -8.39 -0.21
N TYR A 73 1.14 -8.49 -1.24
CA TYR A 73 2.25 -7.57 -1.50
C TYR A 73 1.79 -6.14 -1.82
N TYR A 74 0.55 -5.93 -2.26
CA TYR A 74 0.01 -4.61 -2.57
C TYR A 74 -0.36 -3.81 -1.32
N LYS A 75 -0.44 -4.47 -0.17
CA LYS A 75 -0.90 -3.87 1.08
C LYS A 75 0.20 -3.03 1.72
N LEU A 76 0.10 -1.71 1.60
CA LEU A 76 0.91 -0.78 2.37
C LEU A 76 0.51 -0.80 3.84
N LYS A 77 1.48 -0.99 4.75
CA LYS A 77 1.29 -0.95 6.19
C LYS A 77 2.02 0.25 6.75
N ILE A 78 1.27 1.18 7.34
CA ILE A 78 1.78 2.33 8.09
C ILE A 78 1.10 2.29 9.46
N TYR A 79 1.89 2.28 10.51
CA TYR A 79 1.40 2.25 11.89
C TYR A 79 1.49 3.65 12.51
N ASN A 80 0.68 3.91 13.54
CA ASN A 80 0.76 5.17 14.27
C ASN A 80 2.16 5.37 14.89
N SER A 81 2.79 4.30 15.38
CA SER A 81 4.18 4.33 15.86
C SER A 81 5.17 4.84 14.82
N ASP A 82 4.97 4.50 13.53
CA ASP A 82 5.83 4.95 12.44
C ASP A 82 5.64 6.46 12.16
N LEU A 83 4.42 6.93 12.33
CA LEU A 83 4.08 8.34 12.17
C LEU A 83 4.64 9.19 13.32
N ASP A 84 4.59 8.64 14.54
CA ASP A 84 5.03 9.33 15.77
C ASP A 84 6.56 9.31 15.95
N ASP A 85 7.26 8.29 15.43
CA ASP A 85 8.73 8.19 15.51
C ASP A 85 9.40 9.25 14.61
N PRO A 86 10.11 10.26 15.15
CA PRO A 86 10.71 11.33 14.35
C PRO A 86 11.77 10.86 13.36
N ASP A 87 12.42 9.72 13.64
CA ASP A 87 13.51 9.18 12.82
C ASP A 87 13.00 8.23 11.72
N PHE A 88 11.73 7.84 11.76
CA PHE A 88 11.14 6.96 10.76
C PHE A 88 11.01 7.65 9.41
N LYS A 89 11.61 7.06 8.38
CA LYS A 89 11.64 7.60 7.01
C LYS A 89 10.44 7.12 6.21
N LEU A 90 9.34 7.84 6.32
CA LEU A 90 8.06 7.50 5.69
C LEU A 90 8.13 7.56 4.15
N ASP A 91 8.88 8.51 3.61
CA ASP A 91 9.18 8.60 2.17
C ASP A 91 9.90 7.36 1.65
N SER A 92 10.91 6.89 2.38
CA SER A 92 11.65 5.68 2.04
C SER A 92 10.79 4.43 2.10
N LEU A 93 9.90 4.32 3.09
CA LEU A 93 8.91 3.23 3.16
C LEU A 93 8.05 3.21 1.89
N LEU A 94 7.51 4.37 1.48
CA LEU A 94 6.69 4.46 0.27
C LEU A 94 7.47 4.05 -0.97
N VAL A 95 8.67 4.57 -1.15
CA VAL A 95 9.53 4.22 -2.30
C VAL A 95 9.81 2.71 -2.34
N THR A 96 10.24 2.14 -1.23
CA THR A 96 10.55 0.71 -1.13
C THR A 96 9.34 -0.15 -1.41
N HIS A 97 8.18 0.20 -0.82
CA HIS A 97 6.94 -0.55 -1.01
C HIS A 97 6.50 -0.53 -2.49
N TYR A 98 6.43 0.64 -3.12
CA TYR A 98 5.96 0.74 -4.50
C TYR A 98 6.96 0.20 -5.52
N ASN A 99 8.26 0.21 -5.24
CA ASN A 99 9.24 -0.52 -6.03
C ASN A 99 8.99 -2.02 -5.97
N TYR A 100 8.76 -2.57 -4.78
CA TYR A 100 8.43 -3.99 -4.62
C TYR A 100 7.11 -4.35 -5.34
N VAL A 101 6.06 -3.53 -5.21
CA VAL A 101 4.81 -3.71 -5.96
C VAL A 101 5.06 -3.71 -7.47
N SER A 102 5.88 -2.77 -7.95
CA SER A 102 6.25 -2.67 -9.37
C SER A 102 6.94 -3.93 -9.89
N GLU A 103 7.87 -4.48 -9.10
CA GLU A 103 8.53 -5.75 -9.41
C GLU A 103 7.55 -6.92 -9.50
N GLN A 104 6.60 -7.00 -8.55
CA GLN A 104 5.61 -8.09 -8.55
C GLN A 104 4.63 -8.02 -9.72
N ILE A 105 4.30 -6.82 -10.18
CA ILE A 105 3.34 -6.60 -11.28
C ILE A 105 4.02 -6.57 -12.65
N GLY A 106 5.34 -6.27 -12.69
CA GLY A 106 6.12 -6.21 -13.92
C GLY A 106 6.06 -4.88 -14.66
N TYR A 107 5.49 -3.82 -14.04
CA TYR A 107 5.52 -2.45 -14.58
C TYR A 107 5.57 -1.40 -13.45
N PRO A 108 6.10 -0.19 -13.73
CA PRO A 108 6.27 0.83 -12.70
C PRO A 108 4.94 1.31 -12.13
N ILE A 109 4.82 1.24 -10.79
CA ILE A 109 3.72 1.81 -10.04
C ILE A 109 4.29 2.83 -9.06
N LYS A 110 3.65 3.99 -8.98
CA LYS A 110 4.00 5.06 -8.04
C LYS A 110 2.93 5.15 -6.94
N PRO A 111 3.29 5.60 -5.73
CA PRO A 111 2.30 5.95 -4.73
C PRO A 111 1.38 7.04 -5.28
N ALA A 112 0.06 6.91 -5.08
CA ALA A 112 -0.90 7.89 -5.56
C ALA A 112 -0.57 9.30 -5.01
N GLU A 113 -0.66 10.32 -5.87
CA GLU A 113 -0.42 11.72 -5.48
C GLU A 113 -1.18 12.12 -4.23
N SER A 114 -2.47 11.77 -4.18
CA SER A 114 -3.36 12.11 -3.06
C SER A 114 -2.94 11.43 -1.75
N LEU A 115 -2.43 10.19 -1.81
CA LEU A 115 -1.91 9.48 -0.64
C LEU A 115 -0.69 10.22 -0.06
N VAL A 116 0.30 10.50 -0.92
CA VAL A 116 1.54 11.17 -0.49
C VAL A 116 1.24 12.58 0.02
N ASN A 117 0.37 13.31 -0.69
CA ASN A 117 -0.05 14.66 -0.29
C ASN A 117 -0.77 14.66 1.08
N GLY A 118 -1.68 13.71 1.29
CA GLY A 118 -2.39 13.56 2.57
C GLY A 118 -1.44 13.28 3.73
N LEU A 119 -0.48 12.36 3.55
CA LEU A 119 0.55 12.08 4.55
C LEU A 119 1.46 13.28 4.80
N ALA A 120 1.86 13.99 3.75
CA ALA A 120 2.71 15.19 3.87
C ALA A 120 2.04 16.29 4.68
N TYR A 121 0.77 16.60 4.40
CA TYR A 121 0.00 17.57 5.19
C TYR A 121 -0.30 17.07 6.60
N TYR A 122 -0.47 15.76 6.82
CA TYR A 122 -0.59 15.22 8.16
C TYR A 122 0.68 15.48 8.96
N MET A 123 1.87 15.15 8.40
CA MET A 123 3.16 15.44 9.04
C MET A 123 3.37 16.93 9.29
N LEU A 124 2.95 17.78 8.35
CA LEU A 124 3.04 19.23 8.48
C LEU A 124 2.22 19.74 9.68
N ARG A 125 0.98 19.26 9.84
CA ARG A 125 0.12 19.59 11.00
C ARG A 125 0.71 19.11 12.33
N GLN A 126 1.39 17.94 12.31
CA GLN A 126 2.11 17.43 13.48
C GLN A 126 3.47 18.13 13.73
N LYS A 127 3.79 19.17 12.94
CA LYS A 127 5.07 19.91 13.01
C LYS A 127 6.31 19.05 12.74
N GLN A 128 6.13 17.88 12.13
CA GLN A 128 7.24 17.00 11.69
C GLN A 128 7.76 17.47 10.33
N LEU A 129 8.39 18.65 10.32
CA LEU A 129 8.74 19.36 9.08
C LEU A 129 9.70 18.57 8.16
N ILE A 130 10.60 17.76 8.74
CA ILE A 130 11.56 16.95 7.97
C ILE A 130 10.81 15.89 7.15
N LYS A 131 9.88 15.15 7.79
CA LYS A 131 9.05 14.16 7.10
C LYS A 131 8.12 14.79 6.06
N ALA A 132 7.49 15.92 6.42
CA ALA A 132 6.62 16.66 5.51
C ALA A 132 7.39 17.08 4.26
N GLU A 133 8.59 17.64 4.41
CA GLU A 133 9.44 18.06 3.29
C GLU A 133 9.82 16.88 2.39
N ALA A 134 10.23 15.75 2.98
CA ALA A 134 10.60 14.55 2.23
C ALA A 134 9.41 14.02 1.39
N LEU A 135 8.21 13.98 1.97
CA LEU A 135 7.00 13.53 1.29
C LEU A 135 6.57 14.49 0.17
N PHE A 136 6.55 15.81 0.40
CA PHE A 136 6.22 16.76 -0.66
C PHE A 136 7.25 16.71 -1.82
N LYS A 137 8.54 16.55 -1.51
CA LYS A 137 9.57 16.34 -2.53
C LYS A 137 9.38 15.04 -3.31
N LEU A 138 9.05 13.95 -2.63
CA LEU A 138 8.70 12.68 -3.29
C LEU A 138 7.52 12.88 -4.25
N ASN A 139 6.51 13.64 -3.83
CA ASN A 139 5.34 13.89 -4.64
C ASN A 139 5.66 14.72 -5.90
N THR A 140 6.46 15.78 -5.77
CA THR A 140 6.91 16.58 -6.94
C THR A 140 7.80 15.78 -7.90
N THR A 141 8.59 14.83 -7.37
CA THR A 141 9.41 13.92 -8.19
C THR A 141 8.54 12.94 -8.98
N ASN A 142 7.51 12.38 -8.34
CA ASN A 142 6.61 11.43 -8.96
C ASN A 142 5.64 12.07 -9.96
N TYR A 143 5.23 13.31 -9.70
CA TYR A 143 4.22 14.05 -10.45
C TYR A 143 4.69 15.47 -10.80
N PRO A 144 5.72 15.59 -11.65
CA PRO A 144 6.34 16.88 -11.95
C PRO A 144 5.43 17.86 -12.70
N GLU A 145 4.33 17.38 -13.29
CA GLU A 145 3.33 18.20 -13.98
C GLU A 145 2.11 18.52 -13.12
N SER A 146 2.10 18.11 -11.85
CA SER A 146 1.00 18.42 -10.93
C SER A 146 1.23 19.75 -10.21
N ALA A 147 0.39 20.72 -10.48
CA ALA A 147 0.40 22.00 -9.78
C ALA A 147 0.16 21.83 -8.27
N ASN A 148 -0.70 20.87 -7.88
CA ASN A 148 -1.02 20.59 -6.48
C ASN A 148 0.20 20.11 -5.68
N CYS A 149 1.12 19.36 -6.30
CA CYS A 149 2.35 18.93 -5.64
C CYS A 149 3.24 20.11 -5.26
N TYR A 150 3.38 21.09 -6.16
CA TYR A 150 4.20 22.28 -5.91
C TYR A 150 3.51 23.28 -4.97
N ASP A 151 2.18 23.39 -4.99
CA ASP A 151 1.46 24.19 -4.00
C ASP A 151 1.70 23.67 -2.59
N GLY A 152 1.54 22.35 -2.38
CA GLY A 152 1.84 21.72 -1.09
C GLY A 152 3.30 21.88 -0.64
N LEU A 153 4.25 21.76 -1.56
CA LEU A 153 5.66 22.02 -1.28
C LEU A 153 5.89 23.48 -0.86
N GLY A 154 5.19 24.43 -1.50
CA GLY A 154 5.21 25.84 -1.12
C GLY A 154 4.66 26.07 0.29
N ASP A 155 3.53 25.46 0.63
CA ASP A 155 2.95 25.54 1.98
C ASP A 155 3.91 24.99 3.04
N MET A 156 4.60 23.89 2.75
CA MET A 156 5.61 23.33 3.64
C MET A 156 6.77 24.30 3.85
N TYR A 157 7.30 24.93 2.79
CA TYR A 157 8.37 25.90 2.93
C TYR A 157 7.93 27.17 3.69
N LEU A 158 6.67 27.60 3.52
CA LEU A 158 6.10 28.66 4.36
C LEU A 158 6.11 28.30 5.83
N ALA A 159 5.65 27.08 6.16
CA ALA A 159 5.63 26.62 7.55
C ALA A 159 7.04 26.49 8.15
N LYS A 160 8.05 26.26 7.31
CA LYS A 160 9.46 26.22 7.68
C LYS A 160 10.08 27.61 7.80
N GLY A 161 9.41 28.65 7.32
CA GLY A 161 9.93 30.02 7.27
C GLY A 161 10.85 30.33 6.07
N ASP A 162 10.98 29.37 5.13
CA ASP A 162 11.78 29.55 3.91
C ASP A 162 10.94 30.21 2.80
N LYS A 163 10.74 31.54 2.96
CA LYS A 163 9.92 32.31 2.01
C LYS A 163 10.43 32.27 0.57
N ALA A 164 11.75 32.14 0.40
CA ALA A 164 12.33 32.10 -0.96
C ALA A 164 11.92 30.83 -1.71
N LYS A 165 12.05 29.66 -1.07
CA LYS A 165 11.62 28.39 -1.67
C LYS A 165 10.10 28.28 -1.78
N ALA A 166 9.36 28.85 -0.84
CA ALA A 166 7.90 28.92 -0.96
C ALA A 166 7.47 29.68 -2.21
N MET A 167 8.05 30.87 -2.46
CA MET A 167 7.77 31.65 -3.67
C MET A 167 8.15 30.93 -4.95
N GLU A 168 9.30 30.21 -4.97
CA GLU A 168 9.70 29.40 -6.11
C GLU A 168 8.67 28.30 -6.40
N SER A 169 8.23 27.57 -5.37
CA SER A 169 7.23 26.52 -5.49
C SER A 169 5.89 27.06 -5.97
N PHE A 170 5.41 28.17 -5.42
CA PHE A 170 4.16 28.81 -5.87
C PHE A 170 4.25 29.34 -7.29
N LYS A 171 5.38 29.92 -7.71
CA LYS A 171 5.60 30.30 -9.09
C LYS A 171 5.49 29.07 -10.01
N LYS A 172 6.15 27.95 -9.66
CA LYS A 172 6.04 26.71 -10.42
C LYS A 172 4.59 26.20 -10.49
N THR A 173 3.85 26.24 -9.39
CA THR A 173 2.41 25.95 -9.37
C THR A 173 1.65 26.75 -10.43
N LEU A 174 1.85 28.06 -10.45
CA LEU A 174 1.13 28.97 -11.35
C LEU A 174 1.57 28.85 -12.82
N THR A 175 2.76 28.31 -13.10
CA THR A 175 3.12 27.97 -14.49
C THR A 175 2.42 26.73 -15.00
N LEU A 176 2.04 25.80 -14.11
CA LEU A 176 1.33 24.57 -14.45
C LEU A 176 -0.18 24.77 -14.49
N LYS A 177 -0.72 25.48 -13.49
CA LYS A 177 -2.14 25.78 -13.38
C LYS A 177 -2.38 27.04 -12.59
N LEU A 178 -3.25 27.90 -13.10
CA LEU A 178 -3.72 29.08 -12.35
C LEU A 178 -4.60 28.63 -11.18
N ILE A 179 -4.08 28.78 -9.97
CA ILE A 179 -4.80 28.51 -8.70
C ILE A 179 -4.92 29.85 -7.97
N PRO A 180 -6.13 30.41 -7.80
CA PRO A 180 -6.32 31.73 -7.20
C PRO A 180 -5.73 31.87 -5.80
N GLU A 181 -5.87 30.83 -4.98
CA GLU A 181 -5.36 30.79 -3.60
C GLU A 181 -3.82 30.84 -3.58
N THR A 182 -3.17 30.08 -4.46
CA THR A 182 -1.70 30.09 -4.60
C THR A 182 -1.20 31.45 -5.07
N LYS A 183 -1.94 32.09 -5.98
CA LYS A 183 -1.61 33.44 -6.46
C LYS A 183 -1.66 34.45 -5.31
N GLN A 184 -2.69 34.40 -4.46
CA GLN A 184 -2.81 35.24 -3.27
C GLN A 184 -1.64 35.01 -2.29
N LYS A 185 -1.28 33.75 -2.01
CA LYS A 185 -0.12 33.41 -1.18
C LYS A 185 1.18 34.04 -1.73
N LEU A 186 1.41 33.92 -3.02
CA LEU A 186 2.59 34.49 -3.67
C LEU A 186 2.62 36.01 -3.61
N GLU A 187 1.50 36.67 -3.90
CA GLU A 187 1.37 38.13 -3.85
C GLU A 187 1.59 38.69 -2.43
N ALA A 188 1.11 37.98 -1.40
CA ALA A 188 1.37 38.34 0.00
C ALA A 188 2.87 38.31 0.31
N LEU A 189 3.58 37.24 -0.08
CA LEU A 189 5.02 37.11 0.13
C LEU A 189 5.84 38.18 -0.61
N LEU A 190 5.43 38.56 -1.82
CA LEU A 190 6.09 39.61 -2.59
C LEU A 190 5.92 41.02 -1.97
N LYS A 191 4.81 41.26 -1.27
CA LYS A 191 4.57 42.52 -0.56
C LYS A 191 5.42 42.63 0.72
N GLU A 192 5.71 41.52 1.39
CA GLU A 192 6.53 41.50 2.60
C GLU A 192 8.03 41.70 2.31
N GLN A 193 8.47 41.61 1.05
CA GLN A 193 9.84 41.83 0.64
C GLN A 193 10.17 43.30 0.26
N LYS A 194 9.11 44.14 0.18
CA LYS A 194 9.21 45.58 -0.09
C LYS A 194 9.25 46.38 1.18
#